data_c4317e1e3dc0560a0465fb68941b2a34
#
_entry.id   c4317e1e3dc0560a0465fb68941b2a34
#
_cell.length_a   1.000
_cell.length_b   1.000
_cell.length_c   1.000
_cell.angle_alpha   90.00
_cell.angle_beta   90.00
_cell.angle_gamma   90.00
#
_symmetry.space_group_name_H-M   'P 1'
#
loop_
_entity.id
_entity.type
_entity.pdbx_description
1 polymer ?
#
loop_
_entity_poly.entity_id
_entity_poly.type
_entity_poly.pdbx_seq_one_letter_code
_entity_poly.pdbx_strand_id
1 'polypeptide(L)'
;MEYTKLTLEMTSPEYAQFFRGLDAATRDRLNREQRNLYKGISGQLVNHIYDTYYRLSITKGLPRPFASTLLAGWSAALCDADASAPFQLTLTHGETGETRTHATNALVLATGYKAPLFPSFLETAREEVQFDTAGRLAIDPEFAIDAAQSLFVQNAEEHLHSLIAPDLGMGPWRNSIILKAITGREYYPIERSVAFQTFGGQ
;
A
#
# COMPACT_ATOMS: atom_id res chain seq x y z
N MET A 1 0.93 -14.65 1.98
CA MET A 1 2.23 -14.97 1.34
C MET A 1 3.29 -14.66 2.37
N GLU A 2 4.19 -15.59 2.64
CA GLU A 2 5.19 -15.39 3.67
C GLU A 2 6.32 -14.49 3.12
N TYR A 3 6.76 -13.52 3.90
CA TYR A 3 7.90 -12.68 3.56
C TYR A 3 9.17 -13.53 3.60
N THR A 4 9.72 -13.85 2.45
CA THR A 4 11.02 -14.54 2.34
C THR A 4 12.14 -13.51 2.13
N LYS A 5 13.38 -13.89 2.42
CA LYS A 5 14.54 -13.01 2.14
C LYS A 5 14.65 -12.64 0.66
N LEU A 6 14.29 -13.56 -0.25
CA LEU A 6 14.28 -13.27 -1.69
C LEU A 6 13.17 -12.32 -2.09
N THR A 7 12.01 -12.36 -1.43
CA THR A 7 10.94 -11.37 -1.66
C THR A 7 11.37 -9.98 -1.20
N LEU A 8 12.15 -9.89 -0.11
CA LEU A 8 12.69 -8.62 0.39
C LEU A 8 13.65 -7.95 -0.61
N GLU A 9 14.29 -8.68 -1.51
CA GLU A 9 15.14 -8.09 -2.56
C GLU A 9 14.35 -7.25 -3.58
N MET A 10 13.01 -7.37 -3.61
CA MET A 10 12.15 -6.44 -4.36
C MET A 10 12.09 -5.04 -3.72
N THR A 11 12.65 -4.87 -2.52
CA THR A 11 12.92 -3.56 -1.90
C THR A 11 14.40 -3.21 -2.04
N SER A 12 14.93 -3.26 -3.26
CA SER A 12 16.33 -2.97 -3.59
C SER A 12 16.44 -1.89 -4.67
N PRO A 13 17.59 -1.22 -4.77
CA PRO A 13 17.88 -0.28 -5.85
C PRO A 13 17.71 -0.89 -7.24
N GLU A 14 18.12 -2.15 -7.43
CA GLU A 14 18.03 -2.87 -8.70
C GLU A 14 16.58 -3.09 -9.11
N TYR A 15 15.72 -3.49 -8.17
CA TYR A 15 14.30 -3.66 -8.46
C TYR A 15 13.64 -2.32 -8.81
N ALA A 16 13.98 -1.25 -8.08
CA ALA A 16 13.47 0.08 -8.38
C ALA A 16 13.85 0.55 -9.78
N GLN A 17 15.11 0.33 -10.19
CA GLN A 17 15.58 0.68 -11.52
C GLN A 17 14.90 -0.16 -12.61
N PHE A 18 14.80 -1.47 -12.40
CA PHE A 18 14.06 -2.38 -13.28
C PHE A 18 12.62 -1.92 -13.45
N PHE A 19 11.91 -1.72 -12.34
CA PHE A 19 10.51 -1.34 -12.34
C PHE A 19 10.28 0.00 -13.06
N ARG A 20 11.15 0.97 -12.83
CA ARG A 20 11.10 2.28 -13.49
C ARG A 20 11.26 2.17 -15.01
N GLY A 21 12.06 1.23 -15.49
CA GLY A 21 12.28 0.98 -16.93
C GLY A 21 11.08 0.34 -17.65
N LEU A 22 10.07 -0.16 -16.91
CA LEU A 22 8.89 -0.77 -17.51
C LEU A 22 7.93 0.30 -18.04
N ASP A 23 7.07 -0.08 -18.98
CA ASP A 23 5.96 0.77 -19.41
C ASP A 23 4.93 0.98 -18.30
N ALA A 24 4.15 2.06 -18.37
CA ALA A 24 3.21 2.45 -17.33
C ALA A 24 2.13 1.39 -17.04
N ALA A 25 1.61 0.72 -18.08
CA ALA A 25 0.56 -0.30 -17.91
C ALA A 25 1.10 -1.52 -17.16
N THR A 26 2.33 -1.94 -17.46
CA THR A 26 3.01 -3.03 -16.76
C THR A 26 3.30 -2.66 -15.31
N ARG A 27 3.78 -1.44 -15.02
CA ARG A 27 3.97 -0.96 -13.64
C ARG A 27 2.67 -0.97 -12.85
N ASP A 28 1.61 -0.44 -13.41
CA ASP A 28 0.30 -0.40 -12.75
C ASP A 28 -0.27 -1.80 -12.50
N ARG A 29 -0.05 -2.75 -13.42
CA ARG A 29 -0.42 -4.16 -13.23
C ARG A 29 0.37 -4.79 -12.09
N LEU A 30 1.69 -4.65 -12.10
CA LEU A 30 2.56 -5.20 -11.06
C LEU A 30 2.23 -4.64 -9.67
N ASN A 31 2.00 -3.34 -9.54
CA ASN A 31 1.61 -2.74 -8.27
C ASN A 31 0.28 -3.31 -7.73
N ARG A 32 -0.68 -3.61 -8.60
CA ARG A 32 -1.92 -4.29 -8.18
C ARG A 32 -1.68 -5.73 -7.72
N GLU A 33 -0.91 -6.50 -8.50
CA GLU A 33 -0.62 -7.92 -8.22
C GLU A 33 0.25 -8.10 -6.96
N GLN A 34 1.20 -7.19 -6.75
CA GLN A 34 2.17 -7.26 -5.66
C GLN A 34 1.71 -6.55 -4.37
N ARG A 35 0.52 -5.95 -4.38
CA ARG A 35 0.00 -5.17 -3.25
C ARG A 35 0.05 -5.92 -1.91
N ASN A 36 -0.16 -7.24 -1.94
CA ASN A 36 -0.16 -8.08 -0.74
C ASN A 36 1.24 -8.30 -0.14
N LEU A 37 2.31 -7.90 -0.84
CA LEU A 37 3.67 -8.05 -0.33
C LEU A 37 3.99 -7.04 0.78
N TYR A 38 3.33 -5.89 0.81
CA TYR A 38 3.62 -4.81 1.78
C TYR A 38 2.38 -4.30 2.52
N LYS A 39 1.18 -4.70 2.11
CA LYS A 39 -0.09 -4.33 2.78
C LYS A 39 -0.76 -5.51 3.46
N GLY A 40 -0.02 -6.60 3.69
CA GLY A 40 -0.51 -7.81 4.32
C GLY A 40 -0.39 -7.78 5.84
N ILE A 41 -1.19 -8.63 6.46
CA ILE A 41 -1.06 -8.97 7.88
C ILE A 41 0.10 -9.96 8.05
N SER A 42 0.82 -9.92 9.19
CA SER A 42 1.87 -10.90 9.46
C SER A 42 1.29 -12.31 9.66
N GLY A 43 2.01 -13.34 9.18
CA GLY A 43 1.60 -14.74 9.36
C GLY A 43 1.39 -15.11 10.82
N GLN A 44 2.22 -14.60 11.73
CA GLN A 44 2.08 -14.79 13.17
C GLN A 44 0.74 -14.26 13.69
N LEU A 45 0.32 -13.07 13.27
CA LEU A 45 -0.94 -12.49 13.69
C LEU A 45 -2.14 -13.26 13.12
N VAL A 46 -2.07 -13.73 11.86
CA VAL A 46 -3.10 -14.58 11.27
C VAL A 46 -3.28 -15.86 12.07
N ASN A 47 -2.18 -16.55 12.40
CA ASN A 47 -2.21 -17.77 13.21
C ASN A 47 -2.79 -17.48 14.60
N HIS A 48 -2.38 -16.39 15.25
CA HIS A 48 -2.91 -16.01 16.56
C HIS A 48 -4.43 -15.73 16.53
N ILE A 49 -4.92 -15.08 15.47
CA ILE A 49 -6.36 -14.87 15.26
C ILE A 49 -7.07 -16.22 15.14
N TYR A 50 -6.55 -17.11 14.29
CA TYR A 50 -7.13 -18.44 14.08
C TYR A 50 -7.18 -19.25 15.38
N ASP A 51 -6.07 -19.35 16.12
CA ASP A 51 -5.99 -20.05 17.38
C ASP A 51 -6.95 -19.49 18.43
N THR A 52 -7.14 -18.17 18.43
CA THR A 52 -8.09 -17.52 19.33
C THR A 52 -9.52 -17.91 18.98
N TYR A 53 -9.90 -17.89 17.69
CA TYR A 53 -11.21 -18.37 17.25
C TYR A 53 -11.43 -19.83 17.60
N TYR A 54 -10.44 -20.68 17.31
CA TYR A 54 -10.49 -22.10 17.64
C TYR A 54 -10.71 -22.32 19.14
N ARG A 55 -9.89 -21.73 20.01
CA ARG A 55 -10.02 -21.82 21.47
C ARG A 55 -11.39 -21.37 21.94
N LEU A 56 -11.89 -20.25 21.48
CA LEU A 56 -13.20 -19.74 21.86
C LEU A 56 -14.35 -20.64 21.40
N SER A 57 -14.21 -21.30 20.24
CA SER A 57 -15.22 -22.21 19.70
C SER A 57 -15.36 -23.51 20.50
N ILE A 58 -14.27 -24.01 21.11
CA ILE A 58 -14.24 -25.27 21.86
C ILE A 58 -14.41 -25.10 23.36
N THR A 59 -14.27 -23.87 23.90
CA THR A 59 -14.39 -23.65 25.35
C THR A 59 -15.83 -23.83 25.82
N LYS A 60 -16.06 -24.89 26.61
CA LYS A 60 -17.37 -25.17 27.21
C LYS A 60 -17.66 -24.18 28.32
N GLY A 61 -18.90 -23.71 28.42
CA GLY A 61 -19.38 -22.88 29.54
C GLY A 61 -19.16 -21.37 29.38
N LEU A 62 -18.54 -20.92 28.31
CA LEU A 62 -18.65 -19.51 27.95
C LEU A 62 -20.10 -19.27 27.47
N PRO A 63 -20.82 -18.25 28.03
CA PRO A 63 -22.06 -17.84 27.42
C PRO A 63 -21.76 -17.60 25.96
N ARG A 64 -22.60 -18.09 25.07
CA ARG A 64 -22.46 -17.79 23.65
C ARG A 64 -22.96 -16.35 23.36
N PRO A 65 -22.19 -15.29 23.58
CA PRO A 65 -22.33 -14.06 22.84
C PRO A 65 -21.16 -13.88 21.88
N PHE A 66 -20.22 -14.82 21.76
CA PHE A 66 -19.15 -14.72 20.79
C PHE A 66 -19.59 -15.33 19.46
N ALA A 67 -20.67 -14.79 18.89
CA ALA A 67 -21.02 -15.00 17.52
C ALA A 67 -20.18 -14.05 16.66
N SER A 68 -18.93 -14.42 16.42
CA SER A 68 -18.09 -13.69 15.50
C SER A 68 -18.08 -14.39 14.16
N THR A 69 -18.25 -13.63 13.08
CA THR A 69 -18.28 -14.15 11.71
C THR A 69 -17.22 -13.42 10.88
N LEU A 70 -16.38 -14.18 10.19
CA LEU A 70 -15.47 -13.66 9.18
C LEU A 70 -16.12 -13.85 7.81
N LEU A 71 -16.47 -12.76 7.15
CA LEU A 71 -17.09 -12.75 5.83
C LEU A 71 -16.03 -12.39 4.79
N ALA A 72 -15.55 -13.39 4.05
CA ALA A 72 -14.61 -13.20 2.95
C ALA A 72 -15.36 -12.95 1.64
N GLY A 73 -14.87 -12.02 0.81
CA GLY A 73 -15.47 -11.71 -0.49
C GLY A 73 -16.75 -10.87 -0.43
N TRP A 74 -17.06 -10.27 0.72
CA TRP A 74 -18.24 -9.42 0.88
C TRP A 74 -17.86 -7.94 0.83
N SER A 75 -18.71 -7.15 0.19
CA SER A 75 -18.73 -5.70 0.28
C SER A 75 -19.87 -5.25 1.21
N ALA A 76 -19.71 -4.07 1.81
CA ALA A 76 -20.71 -3.48 2.69
C ALA A 76 -21.09 -2.08 2.19
N ALA A 77 -22.39 -1.80 2.14
CA ALA A 77 -22.93 -0.48 1.92
C ALA A 77 -23.79 -0.07 3.11
N LEU A 78 -23.64 1.18 3.57
CA LEU A 78 -24.51 1.73 4.59
C LEU A 78 -25.86 2.03 3.95
N CYS A 79 -26.93 1.61 4.58
CA CYS A 79 -28.29 1.96 4.22
C CYS A 79 -28.93 2.77 5.35
N ASP A 80 -30.08 3.36 5.06
CA ASP A 80 -30.83 4.14 6.04
C ASP A 80 -31.16 3.28 7.26
N ALA A 81 -30.81 3.79 8.43
CA ALA A 81 -31.07 3.11 9.69
C ALA A 81 -32.58 3.09 9.97
N ASP A 82 -33.09 1.93 10.36
CA ASP A 82 -34.41 1.86 11.00
C ASP A 82 -34.27 2.11 12.51
N ALA A 83 -35.39 2.17 13.22
CA ALA A 83 -35.41 2.47 14.65
C ALA A 83 -34.74 1.36 15.53
N SER A 84 -34.28 0.25 14.94
CA SER A 84 -33.78 -0.91 15.66
C SER A 84 -32.27 -0.87 15.95
N ALA A 85 -31.48 -0.16 15.14
CA ALA A 85 -30.04 -0.02 15.32
C ALA A 85 -29.49 1.24 14.64
N PRO A 86 -28.42 1.87 15.19
CA PRO A 86 -27.81 3.08 14.62
C PRO A 86 -27.19 2.88 13.24
N PHE A 87 -26.79 1.66 12.89
CA PHE A 87 -26.21 1.33 11.59
C PHE A 87 -26.89 0.09 11.00
N GLN A 88 -27.32 0.23 9.75
CA GLN A 88 -27.81 -0.89 8.95
C GLN A 88 -26.96 -1.03 7.69
N LEU A 89 -26.46 -2.23 7.46
CA LEU A 89 -25.58 -2.55 6.35
C LEU A 89 -26.26 -3.51 5.39
N THR A 90 -26.17 -3.25 4.11
CA THR A 90 -26.37 -4.25 3.06
C THR A 90 -25.02 -4.85 2.72
N LEU A 91 -24.90 -6.14 2.96
CA LEU A 91 -23.70 -6.94 2.61
C LEU A 91 -24.00 -7.65 1.29
N THR A 92 -23.05 -7.57 0.34
CA THR A 92 -23.15 -8.24 -0.96
C THR A 92 -21.91 -9.07 -1.23
N HIS A 93 -22.09 -10.37 -1.50
CA HIS A 93 -21.01 -11.27 -1.87
C HIS A 93 -20.62 -11.05 -3.33
N GLY A 94 -19.32 -10.76 -3.58
CA GLY A 94 -18.83 -10.32 -4.89
C GLY A 94 -18.95 -11.39 -5.98
N GLU A 95 -18.84 -12.67 -5.63
CA GLU A 95 -18.84 -13.77 -6.59
C GLU A 95 -20.23 -14.38 -6.84
N THR A 96 -21.07 -14.43 -5.78
CA THR A 96 -22.39 -15.08 -5.88
C THR A 96 -23.53 -14.10 -6.06
N GLY A 97 -23.30 -12.81 -5.78
CA GLY A 97 -24.35 -11.80 -5.76
C GLY A 97 -25.33 -11.93 -4.58
N GLU A 98 -25.08 -12.85 -3.64
CA GLU A 98 -25.91 -12.99 -2.45
C GLU A 98 -25.92 -11.69 -1.64
N THR A 99 -27.08 -11.29 -1.16
CA THR A 99 -27.25 -10.10 -0.32
C THR A 99 -27.76 -10.45 1.05
N ARG A 100 -27.28 -9.76 2.09
CA ARG A 100 -27.74 -9.89 3.47
C ARG A 100 -27.82 -8.52 4.12
N THR A 101 -28.80 -8.32 4.98
CA THR A 101 -28.88 -7.13 5.82
C THR A 101 -28.29 -7.43 7.21
N HIS A 102 -27.51 -6.50 7.75
CA HIS A 102 -26.93 -6.62 9.07
C HIS A 102 -27.11 -5.30 9.84
N ALA A 103 -27.77 -5.38 10.98
CA ALA A 103 -27.93 -4.24 11.90
C ALA A 103 -26.88 -4.30 13.01
N THR A 104 -26.25 -3.17 13.33
CA THR A 104 -25.21 -3.11 14.37
C THR A 104 -25.23 -1.78 15.13
N ASN A 105 -24.81 -1.83 16.38
CA ASN A 105 -24.72 -0.65 17.24
C ASN A 105 -23.38 0.11 17.07
N ALA A 106 -22.36 -0.53 16.49
CA ALA A 106 -21.06 0.07 16.26
C ALA A 106 -20.48 -0.42 14.93
N LEU A 107 -19.82 0.48 14.21
CA LEU A 107 -19.18 0.20 12.94
C LEU A 107 -17.75 0.75 12.96
N VAL A 108 -16.77 -0.12 12.68
CA VAL A 108 -15.37 0.27 12.54
C VAL A 108 -14.96 0.06 11.09
N LEU A 109 -14.56 1.14 10.41
CA LEU A 109 -14.11 1.13 9.02
C LEU A 109 -12.59 1.00 8.97
N ALA A 110 -12.10 -0.20 8.70
CA ALA A 110 -10.66 -0.49 8.50
C ALA A 110 -10.33 -0.52 6.99
N THR A 111 -10.78 0.47 6.24
CA THR A 111 -10.70 0.54 4.76
C THR A 111 -9.38 1.07 4.23
N GLY A 112 -8.44 1.43 5.12
CA GLY A 112 -7.16 2.04 4.78
C GLY A 112 -7.28 3.53 4.43
N TYR A 113 -6.22 4.07 3.86
CA TYR A 113 -6.13 5.48 3.49
C TYR A 113 -5.92 5.62 1.98
N LYS A 114 -6.44 6.69 1.42
CA LYS A 114 -6.15 7.13 0.06
C LYS A 114 -5.48 8.50 0.17
N ALA A 115 -4.22 8.58 -0.23
CA ALA A 115 -3.52 9.86 -0.33
C ALA A 115 -4.15 10.71 -1.44
N PRO A 116 -4.26 12.04 -1.27
CA PRO A 116 -4.60 12.93 -2.37
C PRO A 116 -3.51 12.82 -3.45
N LEU A 117 -3.89 12.95 -4.72
CA LEU A 117 -2.95 12.92 -5.84
C LEU A 117 -1.95 14.08 -5.77
N PHE A 118 -2.38 15.20 -5.23
CA PHE A 118 -1.57 16.38 -5.01
C PHE A 118 -1.92 17.01 -3.66
N PRO A 119 -0.93 17.31 -2.81
CA PRO A 119 -1.17 17.92 -1.49
C PRO A 119 -1.67 19.37 -1.63
N SER A 120 -2.71 19.73 -0.91
CA SER A 120 -3.29 21.08 -0.98
C SER A 120 -2.34 22.20 -0.59
N PHE A 121 -1.37 21.93 0.29
CA PHE A 121 -0.37 22.94 0.69
C PHE A 121 0.64 23.28 -0.41
N LEU A 122 0.75 22.46 -1.47
CA LEU A 122 1.60 22.72 -2.64
C LEU A 122 0.82 23.37 -3.81
N GLU A 123 -0.46 23.74 -3.62
CA GLU A 123 -1.29 24.22 -4.72
C GLU A 123 -0.73 25.48 -5.38
N THR A 124 -0.02 26.34 -4.62
CA THR A 124 0.66 27.53 -5.15
C THR A 124 1.85 27.22 -6.07
N ALA A 125 2.44 26.03 -5.94
CA ALA A 125 3.55 25.57 -6.78
C ALA A 125 3.09 24.63 -7.90
N ARG A 126 1.79 24.45 -8.09
CA ARG A 126 1.23 23.46 -9.01
C ARG A 126 1.70 23.63 -10.45
N GLU A 127 1.88 24.87 -10.91
CA GLU A 127 2.32 25.18 -12.26
C GLU A 127 3.79 24.78 -12.52
N GLU A 128 4.59 24.66 -11.46
CA GLU A 128 6.00 24.27 -11.52
C GLU A 128 6.17 22.75 -11.51
N VAL A 129 5.14 22.02 -11.04
CA VAL A 129 5.16 20.57 -10.86
C VAL A 129 4.79 19.85 -12.14
N GLN A 130 5.52 18.80 -12.45
CA GLN A 130 5.27 17.96 -13.60
C GLN A 130 4.33 16.80 -13.27
N PHE A 131 3.43 16.49 -14.20
CA PHE A 131 2.48 15.38 -14.08
C PHE A 131 2.59 14.42 -15.27
N ASP A 132 2.36 13.15 -15.00
CA ASP A 132 2.22 12.14 -16.06
C ASP A 132 0.83 12.21 -16.73
N THR A 133 0.64 11.42 -17.77
CA THR A 133 -0.63 11.37 -18.53
C THR A 133 -1.84 10.89 -17.71
N ALA A 134 -1.60 10.26 -16.56
CA ALA A 134 -2.63 9.82 -15.60
C ALA A 134 -2.89 10.86 -14.51
N GLY A 135 -2.23 12.04 -14.54
CA GLY A 135 -2.36 13.08 -13.53
C GLY A 135 -1.62 12.80 -12.23
N ARG A 136 -0.69 11.83 -12.22
CA ARG A 136 0.19 11.55 -11.08
C ARG A 136 1.47 12.37 -11.22
N LEU A 137 2.17 12.60 -10.10
CA LEU A 137 3.45 13.30 -10.12
C LEU A 137 4.45 12.62 -11.06
N ALA A 138 5.01 13.36 -12.01
CA ALA A 138 6.09 12.89 -12.86
C ALA A 138 7.42 13.09 -12.10
N ILE A 139 7.84 12.03 -11.40
CA ILE A 139 9.00 12.08 -10.52
C ILE A 139 10.22 11.56 -11.27
N ASP A 140 11.31 12.33 -11.24
CA ASP A 140 12.56 11.94 -11.89
C ASP A 140 13.34 10.87 -11.10
N PRO A 141 14.47 10.34 -11.61
CA PRO A 141 15.28 9.36 -10.88
C PRO A 141 15.88 9.88 -9.57
N GLU A 142 15.95 11.17 -9.38
CA GLU A 142 16.50 11.84 -8.20
C GLU A 142 15.40 12.33 -7.24
N PHE A 143 14.14 11.91 -7.48
CA PHE A 143 12.95 12.23 -6.68
C PHE A 143 12.45 13.66 -6.82
N ALA A 144 12.92 14.42 -7.79
CA ALA A 144 12.39 15.75 -8.08
C ALA A 144 11.08 15.68 -8.87
N ILE A 145 10.19 16.64 -8.67
CA ILE A 145 8.88 16.78 -9.33
C ILE A 145 8.77 18.04 -10.18
N ASP A 146 9.82 18.84 -10.22
CA ASP A 146 9.90 20.09 -10.98
C ASP A 146 11.19 20.13 -11.83
N ALA A 147 11.17 20.90 -12.92
CA ALA A 147 12.31 21.04 -13.82
C ALA A 147 13.53 21.72 -13.17
N ALA A 148 13.31 22.54 -12.14
CA ALA A 148 14.37 23.23 -11.40
C ALA A 148 15.05 22.34 -10.35
N GLN A 149 14.55 21.12 -10.14
CA GLN A 149 15.01 20.21 -9.09
C GLN A 149 15.05 20.87 -7.69
N SER A 150 14.01 21.61 -7.37
CA SER A 150 13.84 22.32 -6.10
C SER A 150 12.81 21.66 -5.18
N LEU A 151 11.91 20.86 -5.74
CA LEU A 151 10.86 20.14 -5.03
C LEU A 151 11.10 18.64 -5.15
N PHE A 152 11.29 17.98 -4.00
CA PHE A 152 11.53 16.55 -3.92
C PHE A 152 10.41 15.86 -3.14
N VAL A 153 10.06 14.62 -3.54
CA VAL A 153 9.02 13.85 -2.88
C VAL A 153 9.50 12.46 -2.50
N GLN A 154 8.95 11.93 -1.40
CA GLN A 154 9.07 10.55 -1.00
C GLN A 154 7.70 10.00 -0.62
N ASN A 155 7.53 8.69 -0.76
CA ASN A 155 6.27 7.96 -0.51
C ASN A 155 5.11 8.32 -1.47
N ALA A 156 5.36 9.12 -2.50
CA ALA A 156 4.40 9.44 -3.57
C ALA A 156 4.76 8.75 -4.89
N GLU A 157 5.89 8.04 -4.93
CA GLU A 157 6.52 7.46 -6.11
C GLU A 157 6.20 5.98 -6.35
N GLU A 158 5.19 5.38 -5.69
CA GLU A 158 4.82 3.96 -5.81
C GLU A 158 4.62 3.53 -7.29
N HIS A 159 4.08 4.40 -8.13
CA HIS A 159 3.86 4.14 -9.55
C HIS A 159 5.14 4.14 -10.41
N LEU A 160 6.27 4.58 -9.85
CA LEU A 160 7.58 4.62 -10.52
C LEU A 160 8.64 3.75 -9.84
N HIS A 161 8.54 3.54 -8.53
CA HIS A 161 9.53 2.82 -7.73
C HIS A 161 8.97 1.61 -6.97
N SER A 162 7.67 1.29 -7.14
CA SER A 162 7.00 0.13 -6.53
C SER A 162 7.23 0.03 -5.02
N LEU A 163 7.66 -1.13 -4.55
CA LEU A 163 7.73 -1.51 -3.13
C LEU A 163 8.70 -0.67 -2.30
N ILE A 164 9.68 -0.02 -2.92
CA ILE A 164 10.61 0.84 -2.18
C ILE A 164 9.98 2.17 -1.75
N ALA A 165 8.93 2.62 -2.45
CA ALA A 165 8.29 3.89 -2.13
C ALA A 165 7.68 3.93 -0.71
N PRO A 166 6.90 2.92 -0.26
CA PRO A 166 6.37 2.88 1.09
C PRO A 166 7.34 2.31 2.12
N ASP A 167 8.51 1.77 1.72
CA ASP A 167 9.44 1.12 2.62
C ASP A 167 10.30 2.14 3.37
N LEU A 168 10.13 2.21 4.70
CA LEU A 168 10.92 3.08 5.57
C LEU A 168 12.39 2.65 5.65
N GLY A 169 12.70 1.36 5.47
CA GLY A 169 14.08 0.85 5.40
C GLY A 169 14.87 1.42 4.23
N MET A 170 14.18 1.76 3.13
CA MET A 170 14.77 2.41 1.96
C MET A 170 14.85 3.94 2.07
N GLY A 171 14.37 4.51 3.16
CA GLY A 171 14.44 5.95 3.42
C GLY A 171 15.86 6.53 3.36
N PRO A 172 16.86 5.94 4.03
CA PRO A 172 18.25 6.42 3.96
C PRO A 172 18.82 6.42 2.53
N TRP A 173 18.53 5.40 1.75
CA TRP A 173 18.95 5.32 0.35
C TRP A 173 18.34 6.44 -0.50
N ARG A 174 17.02 6.67 -0.40
CA ARG A 174 16.33 7.78 -1.07
C ARG A 174 16.88 9.14 -0.65
N ASN A 175 17.09 9.32 0.66
CA ASN A 175 17.66 10.56 1.20
C ASN A 175 19.06 10.85 0.68
N SER A 176 19.89 9.82 0.50
CA SER A 176 21.24 9.97 -0.06
C SER A 176 21.21 10.45 -1.51
N ILE A 177 20.26 9.97 -2.32
CA ILE A 177 20.06 10.43 -3.70
C ILE A 177 19.59 11.88 -3.72
N ILE A 178 18.56 12.22 -2.94
CA ILE A 178 18.03 13.59 -2.85
C ILE A 178 19.10 14.56 -2.36
N LEU A 179 19.86 14.20 -1.33
CA LEU A 179 20.94 15.05 -0.82
C LEU A 179 22.02 15.29 -1.88
N LYS A 180 22.36 14.26 -2.65
CA LYS A 180 23.28 14.40 -3.79
C LYS A 180 22.72 15.34 -4.85
N ALA A 181 21.43 15.22 -5.20
CA ALA A 181 20.79 16.10 -6.17
C ALA A 181 20.83 17.58 -5.70
N ILE A 182 20.50 17.84 -4.45
CA ILE A 182 20.50 19.19 -3.86
C ILE A 182 21.90 19.80 -3.80
N THR A 183 22.92 19.00 -3.43
CA THR A 183 24.27 19.52 -3.10
C THR A 183 25.29 19.36 -4.22
N GLY A 184 24.96 18.57 -5.25
CA GLY A 184 25.89 18.18 -6.31
C GLY A 184 26.99 17.20 -5.84
N ARG A 185 26.93 16.72 -4.59
CA ARG A 185 27.96 15.86 -4.00
C ARG A 185 27.37 14.65 -3.29
N GLU A 186 27.98 13.48 -3.51
CA GLU A 186 27.65 12.25 -2.82
C GLU A 186 28.29 12.23 -1.43
N TYR A 187 27.56 12.65 -0.39
CA TYR A 187 28.02 12.62 1.00
C TYR A 187 27.93 11.23 1.63
N TYR A 188 26.94 10.46 1.22
CA TYR A 188 26.71 9.09 1.67
C TYR A 188 26.78 8.17 0.46
N PRO A 189 27.44 7.00 0.57
CA PRO A 189 27.47 6.01 -0.50
C PRO A 189 26.06 5.63 -0.94
N ILE A 190 25.78 5.70 -2.23
CA ILE A 190 24.53 5.28 -2.81
C ILE A 190 24.69 3.87 -3.34
N GLU A 191 24.17 2.89 -2.59
CA GLU A 191 24.19 1.50 -2.99
C GLU A 191 23.39 1.31 -4.28
N ARG A 192 23.97 0.53 -5.21
CA ARG A 192 23.37 0.29 -6.54
C ARG A 192 23.14 -1.18 -6.84
N SER A 193 23.80 -2.06 -6.10
CA SER A 193 23.75 -3.50 -6.30
C SER A 193 23.88 -4.20 -4.95
N VAL A 194 22.73 -4.62 -4.42
CA VAL A 194 22.61 -5.29 -3.11
C VAL A 194 21.82 -6.59 -3.21
N ALA A 195 21.08 -6.81 -4.32
CA ALA A 195 20.28 -8.01 -4.54
C ALA A 195 21.10 -9.14 -5.14
N PHE A 196 20.80 -10.38 -4.76
CA PHE A 196 21.33 -11.58 -5.41
C PHE A 196 20.54 -11.92 -6.70
N GLN A 197 19.29 -11.48 -6.77
CA GLN A 197 18.42 -11.72 -7.93
C GLN A 197 18.72 -10.71 -9.04
N THR A 198 18.57 -11.15 -10.28
CA THR A 198 18.56 -10.28 -11.45
C THR A 198 17.12 -9.98 -11.84
N PHE A 199 16.79 -8.71 -11.93
CA PHE A 199 15.47 -8.24 -12.38
C PHE A 199 15.56 -7.81 -13.84
N GLY A 200 14.69 -8.39 -14.69
CA GLY A 200 14.70 -8.15 -16.13
C GLY A 200 15.71 -9.01 -16.90
N GLY A 201 15.65 -8.92 -18.24
CA GLY A 201 16.67 -9.49 -19.12
C GLY A 201 17.88 -8.56 -19.20
N GLN A 202 19.07 -9.14 -19.11
CA GLN A 202 20.33 -8.47 -19.53
C GLN A 202 20.38 -8.36 -21.03
#